data_91e0cd2fd1ebff6bb1dcf248644de336
#
_entry.id   91e0cd2fd1ebff6bb1dcf248644de336
#
_cell.length_a   1.000
_cell.length_b   1.000
_cell.length_c   1.000
_cell.angle_alpha   90.00
_cell.angle_beta   90.00
_cell.angle_gamma   90.00
#
_symmetry.space_group_name_H-M   'P 1'
#
loop_
_entity.id
_entity.type
_entity.pdbx_description
1 polymer ?
#
loop_
_entity_poly.entity_id
_entity_poly.type
_entity_poly.pdbx_seq_one_letter_code
_entity_poly.pdbx_strand_id
1 'polypeptide(L)'
;MTVKNKFLVLALLLISTSITSENLNDIYQLALSNDPLLKSAEATFRAGKESKKQGIAGLLPSLNVTGSTNWNESRIEDISIDEYNSNSYSGVISQPLFRLDKWFQFKQGKALSESAAAEFAYQQQETMIRVASSYFNILNAIDSLHAAKAEEEAIGRQKDLAKKRFDVGLAPITEVHETQAAYDLTVVARIAREAQLDTAKEILSSIIGGITPLLAPLSDKYPISLPD
;
A
#
# COMPACT_ATOMS: atom_id res chain seq x y z
N MET A 1 25.35 46.38 -18.35
CA MET A 1 24.30 45.69 -17.60
C MET A 1 23.35 45.07 -18.62
N THR A 2 23.47 43.79 -19.06
CA THR A 2 22.43 43.11 -19.88
C THR A 2 22.89 41.83 -20.59
N VAL A 3 23.94 41.16 -20.15
CA VAL A 3 24.35 39.85 -20.75
C VAL A 3 24.20 38.67 -19.76
N LYS A 4 24.15 38.89 -18.43
CA LYS A 4 24.05 37.83 -17.43
C LYS A 4 22.64 37.21 -17.30
N ASN A 5 21.56 37.89 -17.72
CA ASN A 5 20.19 37.36 -17.55
C ASN A 5 19.70 36.47 -18.70
N LYS A 6 20.42 36.40 -19.84
CA LYS A 6 20.03 35.53 -20.95
C LYS A 6 20.54 34.08 -20.80
N PHE A 7 21.56 33.85 -19.98
CA PHE A 7 22.07 32.50 -19.70
C PHE A 7 21.27 31.75 -18.66
N LEU A 8 20.55 32.43 -17.76
CA LEU A 8 19.74 31.80 -16.73
C LEU A 8 18.41 31.26 -17.27
N VAL A 9 17.86 31.83 -18.34
CA VAL A 9 16.60 31.40 -18.98
C VAL A 9 16.82 30.20 -19.90
N LEU A 10 18.01 29.99 -20.42
CA LEU A 10 18.34 28.89 -21.33
C LEU A 10 18.66 27.59 -20.57
N ALA A 11 19.02 27.66 -19.27
CA ALA A 11 19.27 26.48 -18.42
C ALA A 11 17.98 25.82 -17.85
N LEU A 12 16.85 26.49 -17.96
CA LEU A 12 15.57 26.00 -17.42
C LEU A 12 14.73 25.14 -18.41
N LEU A 13 15.23 24.98 -19.64
CA LEU A 13 14.48 24.33 -20.74
C LEU A 13 14.99 22.94 -21.12
N LEU A 14 15.85 22.32 -20.31
CA LEU A 14 16.40 20.99 -20.58
C LEU A 14 16.08 19.95 -19.51
N ILE A 15 14.97 20.13 -18.74
CA ILE A 15 14.36 19.00 -18.05
C ILE A 15 13.39 18.35 -19.04
N SER A 16 13.93 17.70 -20.06
CA SER A 16 13.21 16.67 -20.79
C SER A 16 13.02 15.52 -19.81
N THR A 17 11.89 15.48 -19.14
CA THR A 17 11.41 14.27 -18.47
C THR A 17 11.25 13.22 -19.55
N SER A 18 12.26 12.37 -19.71
CA SER A 18 12.10 11.14 -20.48
C SER A 18 10.94 10.41 -19.83
N ILE A 19 9.80 10.37 -20.51
CA ILE A 19 8.68 9.49 -20.15
C ILE A 19 9.19 8.07 -20.47
N THR A 20 9.96 7.52 -19.56
CA THR A 20 10.34 6.10 -19.61
C THR A 20 9.14 5.32 -19.13
N SER A 21 8.68 4.41 -19.96
CA SER A 21 7.70 3.42 -19.58
C SER A 21 8.34 2.51 -18.53
N GLU A 22 7.70 2.42 -17.35
CA GLU A 22 8.23 1.67 -16.20
C GLU A 22 7.89 0.19 -16.33
N ASN A 23 8.88 -0.66 -16.08
CA ASN A 23 8.72 -2.11 -16.08
C ASN A 23 8.25 -2.60 -14.68
N LEU A 24 7.89 -3.87 -14.59
CA LEU A 24 7.44 -4.49 -13.34
C LEU A 24 8.43 -4.33 -12.18
N ASN A 25 9.74 -4.40 -12.47
CA ASN A 25 10.76 -4.25 -11.43
C ASN A 25 10.81 -2.81 -10.89
N ASP A 26 10.67 -1.81 -11.76
CA ASP A 26 10.67 -0.39 -11.35
C ASP A 26 9.46 -0.10 -10.45
N ILE A 27 8.29 -0.60 -10.83
CA ILE A 27 7.06 -0.50 -10.01
C ILE A 27 7.24 -1.21 -8.66
N TYR A 28 7.90 -2.38 -8.63
CA TYR A 28 8.17 -3.09 -7.39
C TYR A 28 9.11 -2.28 -6.47
N GLN A 29 10.14 -1.63 -7.00
CA GLN A 29 11.03 -0.77 -6.21
C GLN A 29 10.29 0.45 -5.64
N LEU A 30 9.38 1.04 -6.41
CA LEU A 30 8.51 2.10 -5.91
C LEU A 30 7.61 1.60 -4.77
N ALA A 31 7.01 0.42 -4.92
CA ALA A 31 6.18 -0.19 -3.88
C ALA A 31 6.99 -0.48 -2.61
N LEU A 32 8.21 -1.01 -2.69
CA LEU A 32 9.07 -1.27 -1.52
C LEU A 32 9.32 0.00 -0.70
N SER A 33 9.43 1.15 -1.36
CA SER A 33 9.69 2.42 -0.69
C SER A 33 8.42 3.11 -0.16
N ASN A 34 7.26 2.88 -0.79
CA ASN A 34 6.07 3.69 -0.57
C ASN A 34 4.87 2.93 0.00
N ASP A 35 4.78 1.60 -0.21
CA ASP A 35 3.61 0.81 0.19
C ASP A 35 3.27 0.97 1.69
N PRO A 36 2.08 1.51 2.03
CA PRO A 36 1.67 1.71 3.42
C PRO A 36 1.54 0.40 4.20
N LEU A 37 1.12 -0.69 3.54
CA LEU A 37 0.98 -2.00 4.18
C LEU A 37 2.35 -2.58 4.54
N LEU A 38 3.33 -2.47 3.65
CA LEU A 38 4.70 -2.91 3.91
C LEU A 38 5.34 -2.08 5.03
N LYS A 39 5.12 -0.75 5.05
CA LYS A 39 5.58 0.11 6.15
C LYS A 39 4.94 -0.25 7.49
N SER A 40 3.67 -0.60 7.50
CA SER A 40 2.97 -1.09 8.70
C SER A 40 3.55 -2.42 9.17
N ALA A 41 3.80 -3.36 8.26
CA ALA A 41 4.44 -4.63 8.56
C ALA A 41 5.86 -4.46 9.12
N GLU A 42 6.63 -3.52 8.56
CA GLU A 42 7.96 -3.17 9.10
C GLU A 42 7.88 -2.59 10.51
N ALA A 43 6.91 -1.73 10.79
CA ALA A 43 6.70 -1.19 12.14
C ALA A 43 6.33 -2.31 13.14
N THR A 44 5.47 -3.24 12.72
CA THR A 44 5.11 -4.44 13.50
C THR A 44 6.32 -5.34 13.75
N PHE A 45 7.13 -5.56 12.73
CA PHE A 45 8.40 -6.30 12.88
C PHE A 45 9.33 -5.63 13.87
N ARG A 46 9.53 -4.30 13.78
CA ARG A 46 10.36 -3.55 14.75
C ARG A 46 9.84 -3.70 16.17
N ALA A 47 8.53 -3.61 16.37
CA ALA A 47 7.90 -3.84 17.68
C ALA A 47 8.13 -5.29 18.17
N GLY A 48 7.91 -6.29 17.30
CA GLY A 48 8.13 -7.71 17.63
C GLY A 48 9.59 -8.02 17.98
N LYS A 49 10.55 -7.36 17.34
CA LYS A 49 11.98 -7.51 17.63
C LYS A 49 12.35 -7.08 19.06
N GLU A 50 11.61 -6.14 19.65
CA GLU A 50 11.82 -5.68 21.02
C GLU A 50 11.44 -6.74 22.06
N SER A 51 10.66 -7.77 21.70
CA SER A 51 10.31 -8.87 22.61
C SER A 51 11.54 -9.60 23.18
N LYS A 52 12.61 -9.71 22.36
CA LYS A 52 13.90 -10.27 22.84
C LYS A 52 14.53 -9.39 23.92
N LYS A 53 14.50 -8.05 23.74
CA LYS A 53 15.07 -7.12 24.74
C LYS A 53 14.24 -7.12 26.01
N GLN A 54 12.92 -7.20 25.92
CA GLN A 54 12.03 -7.34 27.08
C GLN A 54 12.32 -8.62 27.84
N GLY A 55 12.57 -9.75 27.14
CA GLY A 55 13.00 -10.99 27.76
C GLY A 55 14.33 -10.86 28.49
N ILE A 56 15.30 -10.14 27.92
CA ILE A 56 16.60 -9.86 28.58
C ILE A 56 16.40 -8.97 29.80
N ALA A 57 15.56 -7.95 29.73
CA ALA A 57 15.30 -7.02 30.81
C ALA A 57 14.86 -7.72 32.12
N GLY A 58 14.12 -8.84 31.98
CA GLY A 58 13.75 -9.67 33.13
C GLY A 58 14.90 -10.38 33.86
N LEU A 59 16.09 -10.43 33.23
CA LEU A 59 17.32 -11.00 33.81
C LEU A 59 18.24 -9.93 34.36
N LEU A 60 17.98 -8.64 34.14
CA LEU A 60 18.80 -7.53 34.62
C LEU A 60 18.33 -7.01 35.97
N PRO A 61 19.19 -6.24 36.69
CA PRO A 61 18.76 -5.56 37.91
C PRO A 61 17.62 -4.60 37.63
N SER A 62 16.61 -4.60 38.50
CA SER A 62 15.53 -3.62 38.47
C SER A 62 15.68 -2.62 39.63
N LEU A 63 15.54 -1.32 39.34
CA LEU A 63 15.48 -0.26 40.33
C LEU A 63 14.04 0.25 40.38
N ASN A 64 13.43 0.17 41.55
CA ASN A 64 12.11 0.74 41.82
C ASN A 64 12.24 1.88 42.83
N VAL A 65 11.76 3.06 42.47
CA VAL A 65 11.70 4.22 43.35
C VAL A 65 10.25 4.60 43.58
N THR A 66 9.83 4.61 44.82
CA THR A 66 8.45 4.98 45.19
C THR A 66 8.46 6.18 46.15
N GLY A 67 7.58 7.13 45.88
CA GLY A 67 7.30 8.24 46.78
C GLY A 67 5.79 8.25 47.09
N SER A 68 5.44 8.42 48.36
CA SER A 68 4.04 8.59 48.74
C SER A 68 3.91 9.74 49.71
N THR A 69 2.79 10.45 49.62
CA THR A 69 2.38 11.47 50.58
C THR A 69 0.95 11.13 51.05
N ASN A 70 0.77 11.06 52.36
CA ASN A 70 -0.53 10.71 52.95
C ASN A 70 -0.93 11.82 53.91
N TRP A 71 -2.10 12.38 53.70
CA TRP A 71 -2.75 13.25 54.66
C TRP A 71 -3.53 12.39 55.62
N ASN A 72 -3.17 12.49 56.92
CA ASN A 72 -3.81 11.75 57.99
C ASN A 72 -4.62 12.73 58.82
N GLU A 73 -5.88 12.43 59.03
CA GLU A 73 -6.78 13.14 59.96
C GLU A 73 -7.20 12.12 61.03
N SER A 74 -6.82 12.39 62.28
CA SER A 74 -7.23 11.59 63.42
C SER A 74 -8.23 12.36 64.26
N ARG A 75 -9.44 11.81 64.39
CA ARG A 75 -10.51 12.39 65.21
C ARG A 75 -10.77 11.47 66.39
N ILE A 76 -10.49 11.95 67.63
CA ILE A 76 -10.80 11.23 68.88
C ILE A 76 -11.84 12.04 69.62
N GLU A 77 -13.04 11.42 69.82
CA GLU A 77 -14.18 11.94 70.64
C GLU A 77 -14.20 13.47 70.79
N ASP A 78 -14.69 14.19 69.79
CA ASP A 78 -15.08 15.60 69.78
C ASP A 78 -14.04 16.66 70.17
N ILE A 79 -12.77 16.38 70.50
CA ILE A 79 -11.87 17.37 71.10
C ILE A 79 -10.56 17.64 70.37
N SER A 80 -10.06 16.83 69.47
CA SER A 80 -8.87 17.22 68.67
C SER A 80 -8.82 16.57 67.33
N ILE A 81 -8.70 17.40 66.31
CA ILE A 81 -8.30 16.96 64.96
C ILE A 81 -6.78 17.14 64.92
N ASP A 82 -6.04 16.01 64.91
CA ASP A 82 -4.62 16.04 64.62
C ASP A 82 -4.47 15.75 63.10
N GLU A 83 -4.17 16.80 62.34
CA GLU A 83 -3.95 16.74 60.90
C GLU A 83 -2.44 16.75 60.67
N TYR A 84 -1.90 15.67 60.12
CA TYR A 84 -0.51 15.64 59.71
C TYR A 84 -0.33 14.97 58.34
N ASN A 85 0.68 15.49 57.60
CA ASN A 85 1.09 14.93 56.36
C ASN A 85 2.32 14.04 56.59
N SER A 86 2.22 12.76 56.18
CA SER A 86 3.33 11.82 56.22
C SER A 86 3.87 11.60 54.79
N ASN A 87 5.16 11.79 54.64
CA ASN A 87 5.88 11.56 53.38
C ASN A 87 6.83 10.38 53.53
N SER A 88 6.82 9.46 52.56
CA SER A 88 7.79 8.39 52.53
C SER A 88 8.41 8.27 51.12
N TYR A 89 9.70 7.98 51.11
CA TYR A 89 10.45 7.70 49.88
C TYR A 89 11.20 6.40 50.07
N SER A 90 11.13 5.49 49.10
CA SER A 90 11.88 4.25 49.13
C SER A 90 12.51 3.96 47.76
N GLY A 91 13.75 3.43 47.81
CA GLY A 91 14.46 2.92 46.64
C GLY A 91 14.83 1.46 46.84
N VAL A 92 14.43 0.58 45.94
CA VAL A 92 14.74 -0.85 46.04
C VAL A 92 15.41 -1.31 44.74
N ILE A 93 16.62 -1.91 44.88
CA ILE A 93 17.30 -2.59 43.79
C ILE A 93 17.11 -4.08 43.98
N SER A 94 16.64 -4.78 42.94
CA SER A 94 16.41 -6.22 42.93
C SER A 94 17.09 -6.86 41.75
N GLN A 95 17.95 -7.87 41.98
CA GLN A 95 18.65 -8.64 40.97
C GLN A 95 18.23 -10.11 41.05
N PRO A 96 17.60 -10.70 40.02
CA PRO A 96 17.37 -12.12 39.99
C PRO A 96 18.69 -12.86 39.72
N LEU A 97 19.13 -13.71 40.68
CA LEU A 97 20.35 -14.49 40.51
C LEU A 97 20.08 -15.82 39.79
N PHE A 98 18.99 -16.50 40.14
CA PHE A 98 18.59 -17.76 39.52
C PHE A 98 17.05 -17.84 39.44
N ARG A 99 16.51 -17.59 38.27
CA ARG A 99 15.05 -17.60 37.98
C ARG A 99 14.78 -18.32 36.64
N LEU A 100 14.39 -19.59 36.71
CA LEU A 100 14.04 -20.39 35.51
C LEU A 100 12.89 -19.79 34.71
N ASP A 101 11.90 -19.19 35.39
CA ASP A 101 10.81 -18.49 34.74
C ASP A 101 11.32 -17.32 33.85
N LYS A 102 12.27 -16.54 34.32
CA LYS A 102 12.89 -15.44 33.58
C LYS A 102 13.73 -15.94 32.40
N TRP A 103 14.39 -17.07 32.58
CA TRP A 103 15.13 -17.72 31.50
C TRP A 103 14.20 -18.19 30.37
N PHE A 104 13.06 -18.80 30.72
CA PHE A 104 12.06 -19.20 29.71
C PHE A 104 11.37 -17.99 29.07
N GLN A 105 11.12 -16.91 29.80
CA GLN A 105 10.64 -15.64 29.25
C GLN A 105 11.61 -15.06 28.21
N PHE A 106 12.93 -15.12 28.48
CA PHE A 106 13.93 -14.73 27.49
C PHE A 106 13.88 -15.62 26.24
N LYS A 107 13.80 -16.94 26.39
CA LYS A 107 13.65 -17.86 25.25
C LYS A 107 12.38 -17.59 24.46
N GLN A 108 11.28 -17.34 25.13
CA GLN A 108 10.01 -16.95 24.51
C GLN A 108 10.17 -15.64 23.73
N GLY A 109 10.76 -14.62 24.33
CA GLY A 109 11.00 -13.33 23.65
C GLY A 109 11.89 -13.47 22.42
N LYS A 110 12.88 -14.38 22.46
CA LYS A 110 13.70 -14.72 21.29
C LYS A 110 12.85 -15.36 20.18
N ALA A 111 12.04 -16.36 20.51
CA ALA A 111 11.17 -17.03 19.55
C ALA A 111 10.12 -16.06 18.93
N LEU A 112 9.54 -15.16 19.72
CA LEU A 112 8.65 -14.12 19.23
C LEU A 112 9.33 -13.16 18.26
N SER A 113 10.59 -12.79 18.55
CA SER A 113 11.38 -11.94 17.63
C SER A 113 11.70 -12.65 16.31
N GLU A 114 11.95 -13.96 16.33
CA GLU A 114 12.18 -14.77 15.13
C GLU A 114 10.87 -14.95 14.33
N SER A 115 9.75 -15.17 15.00
CA SER A 115 8.42 -15.21 14.39
C SER A 115 8.07 -13.89 13.70
N ALA A 116 8.34 -12.74 14.33
CA ALA A 116 8.13 -11.43 13.73
C ALA A 116 8.99 -11.20 12.48
N ALA A 117 10.21 -11.75 12.44
CA ALA A 117 11.08 -11.69 11.28
C ALA A 117 10.53 -12.52 10.10
N ALA A 118 10.04 -13.74 10.39
CA ALA A 118 9.43 -14.60 9.38
C ALA A 118 8.13 -13.98 8.82
N GLU A 119 7.30 -13.38 9.68
CA GLU A 119 6.09 -12.69 9.26
C GLU A 119 6.41 -11.49 8.34
N PHE A 120 7.42 -10.70 8.67
CA PHE A 120 7.84 -9.60 7.81
C PHE A 120 8.35 -10.08 6.45
N ALA A 121 9.11 -11.18 6.40
CA ALA A 121 9.57 -11.79 5.15
C ALA A 121 8.37 -12.27 4.31
N TYR A 122 7.35 -12.84 4.93
CA TYR A 122 6.10 -13.18 4.26
C TYR A 122 5.40 -11.95 3.65
N GLN A 123 5.29 -10.86 4.40
CA GLN A 123 4.68 -9.61 3.91
C GLN A 123 5.45 -9.00 2.74
N GLN A 124 6.78 -9.14 2.68
CA GLN A 124 7.57 -8.74 1.53
C GLN A 124 7.23 -9.57 0.28
N GLN A 125 7.06 -10.88 0.42
CA GLN A 125 6.65 -11.75 -0.69
C GLN A 125 5.22 -11.44 -1.16
N GLU A 126 4.30 -11.21 -0.22
CA GLU A 126 2.93 -10.82 -0.51
C GLU A 126 2.87 -9.48 -1.27
N THR A 127 3.71 -8.52 -0.91
CA THR A 127 3.83 -7.24 -1.64
C THR A 127 4.28 -7.48 -3.08
N MET A 128 5.23 -8.39 -3.31
CA MET A 128 5.67 -8.74 -4.67
C MET A 128 4.52 -9.29 -5.53
N ILE A 129 3.74 -10.23 -4.98
CA ILE A 129 2.59 -10.83 -5.67
C ILE A 129 1.53 -9.77 -5.95
N ARG A 130 1.22 -8.91 -4.98
CA ARG A 130 0.23 -7.85 -5.11
C ARG A 130 0.60 -6.82 -6.17
N VAL A 131 1.87 -6.41 -6.22
CA VAL A 131 2.39 -5.51 -7.26
C VAL A 131 2.29 -6.17 -8.64
N ALA A 132 2.75 -7.43 -8.77
CA ALA A 132 2.70 -8.15 -10.04
C ALA A 132 1.25 -8.32 -10.54
N SER A 133 0.34 -8.72 -9.65
CA SER A 133 -1.09 -8.85 -9.99
C SER A 133 -1.70 -7.53 -10.43
N SER A 134 -1.40 -6.43 -9.74
CA SER A 134 -1.92 -5.11 -10.10
C SER A 134 -1.35 -4.62 -11.43
N TYR A 135 -0.06 -4.87 -11.68
CA TYR A 135 0.59 -4.53 -12.95
C TYR A 135 -0.08 -5.26 -14.13
N PHE A 136 -0.24 -6.58 -14.05
CA PHE A 136 -0.87 -7.36 -15.11
C PHE A 136 -2.36 -7.07 -15.26
N ASN A 137 -3.06 -6.73 -14.19
CA ASN A 137 -4.46 -6.30 -14.26
C ASN A 137 -4.62 -5.00 -15.06
N ILE A 138 -3.70 -4.05 -14.92
CA ILE A 138 -3.72 -2.81 -15.73
C ILE A 138 -3.46 -3.13 -17.20
N LEU A 139 -2.46 -3.96 -17.52
CA LEU A 139 -2.19 -4.34 -18.91
C LEU A 139 -3.39 -5.04 -19.55
N ASN A 140 -4.02 -5.98 -18.84
CA ASN A 140 -5.24 -6.64 -19.30
C ASN A 140 -6.41 -5.66 -19.47
N ALA A 141 -6.56 -4.67 -18.60
CA ALA A 141 -7.60 -3.64 -18.74
C ALA A 141 -7.33 -2.72 -19.94
N ILE A 142 -6.06 -2.39 -20.24
CA ILE A 142 -5.67 -1.63 -21.44
C ILE A 142 -6.05 -2.41 -22.72
N ASP A 143 -5.71 -3.70 -22.78
CA ASP A 143 -6.02 -4.54 -23.93
C ASP A 143 -7.53 -4.73 -24.11
N SER A 144 -8.26 -4.92 -23.01
CA SER A 144 -9.71 -5.03 -22.99
C SER A 144 -10.39 -3.75 -23.47
N LEU A 145 -9.89 -2.58 -23.08
CA LEU A 145 -10.39 -1.30 -23.56
C LEU A 145 -10.08 -1.10 -25.04
N HIS A 146 -8.89 -1.49 -25.50
CA HIS A 146 -8.52 -1.43 -26.90
C HIS A 146 -9.46 -2.30 -27.77
N ALA A 147 -9.73 -3.53 -27.32
CA ALA A 147 -10.68 -4.43 -28.00
C ALA A 147 -12.11 -3.83 -28.05
N ALA A 148 -12.60 -3.28 -26.94
CA ALA A 148 -13.92 -2.64 -26.89
C ALA A 148 -14.03 -1.41 -27.82
N LYS A 149 -12.97 -0.61 -27.95
CA LYS A 149 -12.90 0.51 -28.89
C LYS A 149 -12.94 0.04 -30.34
N ALA A 150 -12.21 -1.03 -30.67
CA ALA A 150 -12.24 -1.61 -32.02
C ALA A 150 -13.62 -2.20 -32.37
N GLU A 151 -14.30 -2.84 -31.39
CA GLU A 151 -15.66 -3.34 -31.54
C GLU A 151 -16.66 -2.21 -31.76
N GLU A 152 -16.63 -1.15 -30.97
CA GLU A 152 -17.46 0.04 -31.12
C GLU A 152 -17.29 0.65 -32.51
N GLU A 153 -16.07 0.79 -33.00
CA GLU A 153 -15.79 1.30 -34.35
C GLU A 153 -16.36 0.37 -35.46
N ALA A 154 -16.22 -0.96 -35.28
CA ALA A 154 -16.73 -1.92 -36.24
C ALA A 154 -18.26 -1.89 -36.33
N ILE A 155 -18.95 -1.90 -35.18
CA ILE A 155 -20.41 -1.83 -35.13
C ILE A 155 -20.91 -0.44 -35.60
N GLY A 156 -20.15 0.64 -35.27
CA GLY A 156 -20.43 1.98 -35.81
C GLY A 156 -20.45 2.03 -37.32
N ARG A 157 -19.49 1.37 -37.99
CA ARG A 157 -19.50 1.25 -39.47
C ARG A 157 -20.70 0.47 -39.99
N GLN A 158 -21.14 -0.59 -39.28
CA GLN A 158 -22.35 -1.35 -39.67
C GLN A 158 -23.61 -0.50 -39.54
N LYS A 159 -23.76 0.25 -38.47
CA LYS A 159 -24.87 1.20 -38.26
C LYS A 159 -24.93 2.24 -39.38
N ASP A 160 -23.79 2.85 -39.73
CA ASP A 160 -23.74 3.85 -40.81
C ASP A 160 -24.06 3.24 -42.18
N LEU A 161 -23.67 1.98 -42.43
CA LEU A 161 -24.03 1.26 -43.66
C LEU A 161 -25.53 0.96 -43.70
N ALA A 162 -26.14 0.47 -42.62
CA ALA A 162 -27.57 0.21 -42.53
C ALA A 162 -28.38 1.49 -42.79
N LYS A 163 -27.97 2.62 -42.22
CA LYS A 163 -28.58 3.92 -42.45
C LYS A 163 -28.52 4.33 -43.94
N LYS A 164 -27.34 4.23 -44.59
CA LYS A 164 -27.16 4.54 -45.99
C LYS A 164 -28.03 3.64 -46.91
N ARG A 165 -28.14 2.35 -46.57
CA ARG A 165 -29.00 1.41 -47.33
C ARG A 165 -30.47 1.75 -47.16
N PHE A 166 -30.91 2.16 -45.98
CA PHE A 166 -32.27 2.65 -45.76
C PHE A 166 -32.55 3.93 -46.56
N ASP A 167 -31.64 4.91 -46.53
CA ASP A 167 -31.78 6.18 -47.22
C ASP A 167 -31.98 6.03 -48.74
N VAL A 168 -31.45 4.93 -49.31
CA VAL A 168 -31.65 4.60 -50.76
C VAL A 168 -32.70 3.52 -51.00
N GLY A 169 -33.50 3.16 -49.98
CA GLY A 169 -34.62 2.21 -50.10
C GLY A 169 -34.21 0.73 -50.17
N LEU A 170 -32.96 0.37 -49.83
CA LEU A 170 -32.43 -0.99 -49.90
C LEU A 170 -32.50 -1.76 -48.58
N ALA A 171 -32.95 -1.13 -47.49
CA ALA A 171 -33.09 -1.76 -46.16
C ALA A 171 -34.34 -1.25 -45.45
N PRO A 172 -35.00 -2.06 -44.60
CA PRO A 172 -36.11 -1.60 -43.76
C PRO A 172 -35.63 -0.76 -42.60
N ILE A 173 -36.48 0.10 -42.03
CA ILE A 173 -36.19 0.94 -40.87
C ILE A 173 -35.84 0.11 -39.63
N THR A 174 -36.34 -1.12 -39.53
CA THR A 174 -36.02 -2.05 -38.41
C THR A 174 -34.55 -2.37 -38.36
N GLU A 175 -33.86 -2.56 -39.51
CA GLU A 175 -32.41 -2.80 -39.59
C GLU A 175 -31.63 -1.61 -39.03
N VAL A 176 -32.08 -0.36 -39.24
CA VAL A 176 -31.47 0.84 -38.70
C VAL A 176 -31.60 0.87 -37.18
N HIS A 177 -32.79 0.55 -36.63
CA HIS A 177 -33.00 0.53 -35.20
C HIS A 177 -32.23 -0.60 -34.50
N GLU A 178 -32.14 -1.78 -35.11
CA GLU A 178 -31.38 -2.91 -34.61
C GLU A 178 -29.87 -2.60 -34.54
N THR A 179 -29.31 -2.03 -35.62
CA THR A 179 -27.88 -1.66 -35.64
C THR A 179 -27.58 -0.48 -34.74
N GLN A 180 -28.53 0.46 -34.55
CA GLN A 180 -28.39 1.54 -33.57
C GLN A 180 -28.35 0.96 -32.13
N ALA A 181 -29.27 0.07 -31.77
CA ALA A 181 -29.30 -0.57 -30.47
C ALA A 181 -28.01 -1.38 -30.20
N ALA A 182 -27.51 -2.11 -31.21
CA ALA A 182 -26.24 -2.82 -31.11
C ALA A 182 -25.06 -1.86 -30.85
N TYR A 183 -25.03 -0.73 -31.58
CA TYR A 183 -23.98 0.30 -31.35
C TYR A 183 -24.06 0.88 -29.94
N ASP A 184 -25.23 1.22 -29.44
CA ASP A 184 -25.42 1.79 -28.12
C ASP A 184 -24.91 0.82 -27.02
N LEU A 185 -25.08 -0.49 -27.20
CA LEU A 185 -24.53 -1.51 -26.32
C LEU A 185 -23.00 -1.52 -26.33
N THR A 186 -22.36 -1.36 -27.48
CA THR A 186 -20.88 -1.29 -27.54
C THR A 186 -20.33 -0.03 -26.90
N VAL A 187 -21.03 1.11 -27.02
CA VAL A 187 -20.67 2.34 -26.30
C VAL A 187 -20.69 2.12 -24.78
N VAL A 188 -21.74 1.48 -24.25
CA VAL A 188 -21.83 1.14 -22.82
C VAL A 188 -20.70 0.20 -22.40
N ALA A 189 -20.40 -0.83 -23.22
CA ALA A 189 -19.30 -1.75 -22.96
C ALA A 189 -17.94 -1.03 -22.89
N ARG A 190 -17.65 -0.12 -23.82
CA ARG A 190 -16.43 0.69 -23.82
C ARG A 190 -16.30 1.53 -22.53
N ILE A 191 -17.38 2.24 -22.15
CA ILE A 191 -17.40 3.06 -20.92
C ILE A 191 -17.12 2.19 -19.70
N ALA A 192 -17.70 0.98 -19.63
CA ALA A 192 -17.43 0.05 -18.54
C ALA A 192 -15.95 -0.39 -18.50
N ARG A 193 -15.30 -0.61 -19.66
CA ARG A 193 -13.87 -0.94 -19.72
C ARG A 193 -12.97 0.25 -19.36
N GLU A 194 -13.34 1.47 -19.68
CA GLU A 194 -12.64 2.67 -19.21
C GLU A 194 -12.65 2.75 -17.68
N ALA A 195 -13.82 2.60 -17.07
CA ALA A 195 -13.95 2.60 -15.61
C ALA A 195 -13.15 1.46 -14.94
N GLN A 196 -13.09 0.26 -15.57
CA GLN A 196 -12.26 -0.84 -15.08
C GLN A 196 -10.76 -0.50 -15.13
N LEU A 197 -10.28 0.13 -16.20
CA LEU A 197 -8.90 0.58 -16.32
C LEU A 197 -8.56 1.63 -15.25
N ASP A 198 -9.43 2.61 -15.04
CA ASP A 198 -9.21 3.63 -14.02
C ASP A 198 -9.18 3.02 -12.62
N THR A 199 -10.09 2.10 -12.32
CA THR A 199 -10.06 1.34 -11.04
C THR A 199 -8.76 0.56 -10.87
N ALA A 200 -8.29 -0.11 -11.92
CA ALA A 200 -7.02 -0.87 -11.85
C ALA A 200 -5.82 0.05 -11.59
N LYS A 201 -5.79 1.25 -12.21
CA LYS A 201 -4.75 2.26 -11.96
C LYS A 201 -4.78 2.77 -10.52
N GLU A 202 -5.97 3.04 -9.96
CA GLU A 202 -6.12 3.50 -8.57
C GLU A 202 -5.65 2.44 -7.57
N ILE A 203 -5.89 1.16 -7.83
CA ILE A 203 -5.37 0.07 -7.01
C ILE A 203 -3.84 0.09 -6.99
N LEU A 204 -3.18 0.20 -8.15
CA LEU A 204 -1.71 0.29 -8.20
C LEU A 204 -1.22 1.58 -7.53
N SER A 205 -1.87 2.71 -7.78
CA SER A 205 -1.58 4.01 -7.15
C SER A 205 -1.57 3.91 -5.62
N SER A 206 -2.51 3.19 -5.03
CA SER A 206 -2.56 2.95 -3.58
C SER A 206 -1.37 2.14 -3.04
N ILE A 207 -0.78 1.27 -3.86
CA ILE A 207 0.37 0.45 -3.49
C ILE A 207 1.67 1.27 -3.60
N ILE A 208 1.84 2.01 -4.71
CA ILE A 208 3.06 2.79 -4.95
C ILE A 208 3.07 4.16 -4.23
N GLY A 209 1.94 4.55 -3.64
CA GLY A 209 1.79 5.81 -2.91
C GLY A 209 1.84 7.07 -3.79
N GLY A 210 1.52 6.95 -5.08
CA GLY A 210 1.59 8.05 -6.05
C GLY A 210 0.78 7.77 -7.32
N ILE A 211 0.87 8.68 -8.29
CA ILE A 211 0.19 8.52 -9.58
C ILE A 211 0.82 7.33 -10.33
N THR A 212 -0.02 6.47 -10.88
CA THR A 212 0.42 5.33 -11.71
C THR A 212 1.16 5.82 -12.95
N PRO A 213 2.44 5.45 -13.14
CA PRO A 213 3.22 5.84 -14.30
C PRO A 213 2.77 5.10 -15.56
N LEU A 214 3.32 5.46 -16.71
CA LEU A 214 3.11 4.71 -17.95
C LEU A 214 3.81 3.35 -17.83
N LEU A 215 3.03 2.26 -17.91
CA LEU A 215 3.56 0.90 -17.79
C LEU A 215 4.14 0.41 -19.12
N ALA A 216 5.23 -0.36 -19.05
CA ALA A 216 5.79 -1.04 -20.20
C ALA A 216 4.87 -2.20 -20.64
N PRO A 217 4.60 -2.35 -21.95
CA PRO A 217 3.90 -3.53 -22.45
C PRO A 217 4.76 -4.78 -22.25
N LEU A 218 4.10 -5.94 -22.23
CA LEU A 218 4.81 -7.21 -22.19
C LEU A 218 5.63 -7.40 -23.48
N SER A 219 6.85 -7.92 -23.32
CA SER A 219 7.67 -8.31 -24.47
C SER A 219 7.12 -9.62 -25.06
N ASP A 220 6.99 -9.69 -26.39
CA ASP A 220 6.56 -10.91 -27.10
C ASP A 220 7.54 -12.09 -26.97
N LYS A 221 8.73 -11.85 -26.40
CA LYS A 221 9.80 -12.83 -26.21
C LYS A 221 10.07 -13.10 -24.74
N TYR A 222 9.13 -13.68 -24.02
CA TYR A 222 9.42 -14.24 -22.70
C TYR A 222 9.86 -15.71 -22.89
N PRO A 223 11.10 -16.06 -22.51
CA PRO A 223 11.48 -17.47 -22.40
C PRO A 223 10.71 -18.07 -21.24
N ILE A 224 9.65 -18.81 -21.53
CA ILE A 224 8.97 -19.64 -20.53
C ILE A 224 9.90 -20.82 -20.25
N SER A 225 10.79 -20.71 -19.26
CA SER A 225 11.45 -21.86 -18.69
C SER A 225 10.53 -22.48 -17.66
N LEU A 226 10.06 -23.69 -17.93
CA LEU A 226 9.34 -24.47 -16.92
C LEU A 226 10.34 -24.79 -15.80
N PRO A 227 9.98 -24.65 -14.53
CA PRO A 227 10.81 -25.13 -13.43
C PRO A 227 10.94 -26.66 -13.53
N ASP A 228 12.18 -27.16 -13.40
CA ASP A 228 12.51 -28.59 -13.33
C ASP A 228 11.85 -29.27 -12.13
#